data_6751d45e7d8b005d2a7629d406ce6f20
#
_entry.id   6751d45e7d8b005d2a7629d406ce6f20
#
_cell.length_a   1.000
_cell.length_b   1.000
_cell.length_c   1.000
_cell.angle_alpha   90.00
_cell.angle_beta   90.00
_cell.angle_gamma   90.00
#
_symmetry.space_group_name_H-M   'P 1'
#
loop_
_entity.id
_entity.type
_entity.pdbx_description
1 polymer ?
#
loop_
_entity_poly.entity_id
_entity_poly.type
_entity_poly.pdbx_seq_one_letter_code
_entity_poly.pdbx_strand_id
1 'polypeptide(L)'
;MLNKVFIMGRLTRDPELRRTQTGTPVASFSLAVDRDFKDKSTGERATDFIDVVAWRQTGEFVSRYFTKGRMAVVEGRLQIRDWTDKDGNKRRTAEVVADQVYFGDSKRDNEGGSYSAGYSQGGYSAGGYAPAAPSGYGAPLSGGDQFAELSDDDGELPF
;
A
#
# COMPACT_ATOMS: atom_id res chain seq x y z
N MET A 1 16.62 -19.60 14.80
CA MET A 1 15.19 -19.26 15.04
C MET A 1 14.83 -18.11 14.12
N LEU A 2 13.64 -18.15 13.52
CA LEU A 2 13.16 -17.09 12.62
C LEU A 2 11.94 -16.41 13.25
N ASN A 3 11.94 -15.07 13.31
CA ASN A 3 10.82 -14.25 13.71
C ASN A 3 10.78 -13.02 12.79
N LYS A 4 10.09 -13.16 11.66
CA LYS A 4 9.92 -12.11 10.65
C LYS A 4 8.45 -11.98 10.31
N VAL A 5 8.00 -10.74 10.19
CA VAL A 5 6.63 -10.37 9.89
C VAL A 5 6.67 -9.31 8.78
N PHE A 6 5.82 -9.49 7.77
CA PHE A 6 5.55 -8.50 6.72
C PHE A 6 4.09 -8.16 6.77
N ILE A 7 3.77 -6.88 6.94
CA ILE A 7 2.40 -6.39 7.07
C ILE A 7 2.22 -5.20 6.14
N MET A 8 1.12 -5.19 5.41
CA MET A 8 0.68 -4.05 4.62
C MET A 8 -0.67 -3.58 5.14
N GLY A 9 -0.78 -2.29 5.44
CA GLY A 9 -2.02 -1.73 5.99
C GLY A 9 -2.01 -0.21 5.98
N ARG A 10 -3.13 0.41 6.37
CA ARG A 10 -3.26 1.87 6.46
C ARG A 10 -3.07 2.34 7.90
N LEU A 11 -2.34 3.45 8.07
CA LEU A 11 -2.19 4.07 9.38
C LEU A 11 -3.55 4.54 9.91
N THR A 12 -3.89 4.15 11.12
CA THR A 12 -5.15 4.56 11.79
C THR A 12 -5.08 5.96 12.39
N ARG A 13 -3.86 6.43 12.69
CA ARG A 13 -3.53 7.74 13.25
C ARG A 13 -2.14 8.17 12.79
N ASP A 14 -1.82 9.44 13.00
CA ASP A 14 -0.47 9.93 12.78
C ASP A 14 0.51 9.24 13.72
N PRO A 15 1.75 8.92 13.26
CA PRO A 15 2.77 8.32 14.10
C PRO A 15 3.16 9.25 15.24
N GLU A 16 3.19 8.73 16.45
CA GLU A 16 3.62 9.47 17.63
C GLU A 16 5.10 9.24 17.90
N LEU A 17 5.91 10.26 17.65
CA LEU A 17 7.35 10.24 17.92
C LEU A 17 7.61 10.67 19.36
N ARG A 18 8.27 9.82 20.12
CA ARG A 18 8.74 10.10 21.49
C ARG A 18 10.23 9.85 21.58
N ARG A 19 10.86 10.37 22.63
CA ARG A 19 12.23 10.05 22.99
C ARG A 19 12.27 9.33 24.33
N THR A 20 13.08 8.28 24.38
CA THR A 20 13.33 7.57 25.65
C THR A 20 14.16 8.47 26.60
N GLN A 21 14.29 8.05 27.85
CA GLN A 21 15.15 8.76 28.82
C GLN A 21 16.61 8.88 28.35
N THR A 22 17.06 7.94 27.52
CA THR A 22 18.40 7.95 26.90
C THR A 22 18.47 8.78 25.62
N GLY A 23 17.37 9.49 25.23
CA GLY A 23 17.30 10.33 24.03
C GLY A 23 17.04 9.58 22.73
N THR A 24 16.87 8.26 22.77
CA THR A 24 16.62 7.46 21.57
C THR A 24 15.20 7.73 21.02
N PRO A 25 15.06 8.11 19.75
CA PRO A 25 13.74 8.33 19.14
C PRO A 25 13.01 7.00 18.93
N VAL A 26 11.71 6.99 19.21
CA VAL A 26 10.81 5.87 19.00
C VAL A 26 9.47 6.39 18.52
N ALA A 27 8.96 5.85 17.40
CA ALA A 27 7.64 6.16 16.87
C ALA A 27 6.69 4.99 17.09
N SER A 28 5.49 5.31 17.56
CA SER A 28 4.40 4.33 17.75
C SER A 28 3.25 4.68 16.83
N PHE A 29 2.74 3.72 16.10
CA PHE A 29 1.58 3.85 15.23
C PHE A 29 0.82 2.52 15.14
N SER A 30 -0.39 2.54 14.58
CA SER A 30 -1.20 1.34 14.41
C SER A 30 -1.64 1.23 12.95
N LEU A 31 -1.61 0.03 12.40
CA LEU A 31 -2.04 -0.30 11.06
C LEU A 31 -3.40 -1.01 11.08
N ALA A 32 -4.31 -0.57 10.23
CA ALA A 32 -5.52 -1.29 9.87
C ALA A 32 -5.20 -2.23 8.70
N VAL A 33 -5.33 -3.52 8.94
CA VAL A 33 -5.05 -4.59 7.97
C VAL A 33 -6.33 -5.37 7.74
N ASP A 34 -6.86 -5.30 6.54
CA ASP A 34 -8.06 -6.05 6.18
C ASP A 34 -7.72 -7.52 5.95
N ARG A 35 -8.55 -8.42 6.49
CA ARG A 35 -8.39 -9.86 6.25
C ARG A 35 -8.74 -10.19 4.80
N ASP A 36 -8.05 -11.15 4.22
CA ASP A 36 -8.29 -11.58 2.83
C ASP A 36 -9.68 -12.22 2.65
N PHE A 37 -10.23 -12.83 3.69
CA PHE A 37 -11.50 -13.53 3.64
C PHE A 37 -12.65 -12.67 4.20
N LYS A 38 -13.78 -12.73 3.49
CA LYS A 38 -15.04 -12.17 3.97
C LYS A 38 -15.69 -13.13 4.96
N ASP A 39 -16.32 -12.59 6.00
CA ASP A 39 -17.19 -13.35 6.87
C ASP A 39 -18.39 -13.89 6.07
N LYS A 40 -18.65 -15.20 6.16
CA LYS A 40 -19.73 -15.84 5.40
C LYS A 40 -21.12 -15.41 5.84
N SER A 41 -21.26 -14.94 7.06
CA SER A 41 -22.55 -14.53 7.64
C SER A 41 -22.88 -13.07 7.35
N THR A 42 -21.88 -12.17 7.38
CA THR A 42 -22.07 -10.72 7.19
C THR A 42 -21.69 -10.24 5.81
N GLY A 43 -20.87 -11.00 5.06
CA GLY A 43 -20.30 -10.61 3.77
C GLY A 43 -19.23 -9.52 3.87
N GLU A 44 -18.90 -9.07 5.06
CA GLU A 44 -17.91 -8.02 5.32
C GLU A 44 -16.53 -8.60 5.60
N ARG A 45 -15.49 -7.79 5.39
CA ARG A 45 -14.12 -8.12 5.77
C ARG A 45 -13.85 -7.58 7.16
N ALA A 46 -13.35 -8.43 8.03
CA ALA A 46 -12.85 -7.99 9.33
C ALA A 46 -11.50 -7.29 9.14
N THR A 47 -11.26 -6.25 9.93
CA THR A 47 -10.00 -5.50 9.96
C THR A 47 -9.29 -5.76 11.27
N ASP A 48 -8.02 -6.14 11.20
CA ASP A 48 -7.14 -6.27 12.35
C ASP A 48 -6.37 -4.98 12.57
N PHE A 49 -6.30 -4.54 13.83
CA PHE A 49 -5.52 -3.37 14.23
C PHE A 49 -4.23 -3.84 14.88
N ILE A 50 -3.10 -3.53 14.23
CA ILE A 50 -1.78 -4.04 14.63
C ILE A 50 -0.92 -2.87 15.08
N ASP A 51 -0.46 -2.92 16.33
CA ASP A 51 0.44 -1.91 16.87
C ASP A 51 1.87 -2.15 16.38
N VAL A 52 2.50 -1.06 15.95
CA VAL A 52 3.86 -1.06 15.39
C VAL A 52 4.71 -0.04 16.14
N VAL A 53 5.94 -0.45 16.46
CA VAL A 53 6.95 0.40 17.10
C VAL A 53 8.19 0.46 16.21
N ALA A 54 8.59 1.66 15.83
CA ALA A 54 9.77 1.90 15.01
C ALA A 54 10.81 2.69 15.82
N TRP A 55 12.03 2.19 15.86
CA TRP A 55 13.14 2.76 16.65
C TRP A 55 14.11 3.57 15.80
N ARG A 56 14.75 4.55 16.42
CA ARG A 56 15.86 5.34 15.83
C ARG A 56 15.47 5.96 14.49
N GLN A 57 16.28 5.77 13.47
CA GLN A 57 16.09 6.36 12.14
C GLN A 57 14.76 5.93 11.49
N THR A 58 14.36 4.66 11.66
CA THR A 58 13.06 4.17 11.15
C THR A 58 11.90 4.91 11.80
N GLY A 59 11.99 5.18 13.11
CA GLY A 59 10.97 5.96 13.82
C GLY A 59 10.90 7.42 13.36
N GLU A 60 12.05 8.07 13.18
CA GLU A 60 12.09 9.44 12.65
C GLU A 60 11.58 9.52 11.21
N PHE A 61 11.93 8.54 10.38
CA PHE A 61 11.45 8.43 9.01
C PHE A 61 9.92 8.31 8.97
N VAL A 62 9.34 7.38 9.74
CA VAL A 62 7.90 7.17 9.77
C VAL A 62 7.18 8.42 10.25
N SER A 63 7.64 9.05 11.33
CA SER A 63 6.99 10.25 11.87
C SER A 63 7.05 11.45 10.92
N ARG A 64 8.04 11.51 10.04
CA ARG A 64 8.21 12.61 9.08
C ARG A 64 7.39 12.43 7.81
N TYR A 65 7.25 11.19 7.34
CA TYR A 65 6.73 10.93 6.00
C TYR A 65 5.38 10.21 5.96
N PHE A 66 4.92 9.67 7.08
CA PHE A 66 3.65 8.97 7.16
C PHE A 66 2.63 9.77 7.96
N THR A 67 1.38 9.72 7.51
CA THR A 67 0.22 10.35 8.15
C THR A 67 -0.93 9.35 8.21
N LYS A 68 -1.95 9.66 9.00
CA LYS A 68 -3.18 8.89 9.07
C LYS A 68 -3.74 8.58 7.68
N GLY A 69 -4.15 7.34 7.47
CA GLY A 69 -4.75 6.84 6.22
C GLY A 69 -3.75 6.41 5.15
N ARG A 70 -2.47 6.77 5.29
CA ARG A 70 -1.45 6.37 4.31
C ARG A 70 -1.17 4.88 4.38
N MET A 71 -0.98 4.26 3.22
CA MET A 71 -0.61 2.86 3.11
C MET A 71 0.88 2.67 3.42
N ALA A 72 1.18 1.74 4.32
CA ALA A 72 2.55 1.36 4.67
C ALA A 72 2.76 -0.14 4.55
N VAL A 73 3.96 -0.52 4.12
CA VAL A 73 4.45 -1.89 4.22
C VAL A 73 5.52 -1.93 5.30
N VAL A 74 5.31 -2.73 6.32
CA VAL A 74 6.20 -2.88 7.47
C VAL A 74 6.86 -4.25 7.42
N GLU A 75 8.18 -4.26 7.43
CA GLU A 75 9.00 -5.42 7.71
C GLU A 75 9.51 -5.33 9.13
N GLY A 76 9.36 -6.40 9.90
CA GLY A 76 9.80 -6.39 11.29
C GLY A 76 9.74 -7.77 11.95
N ARG A 77 9.64 -7.76 13.27
CA ARG A 77 9.46 -8.95 14.09
C ARG A 77 8.33 -8.77 15.08
N LEU A 78 7.63 -9.83 15.40
CA LEU A 78 6.62 -9.83 16.47
C LEU A 78 7.34 -9.83 17.82
N GLN A 79 6.90 -8.95 18.72
CA GLN A 79 7.36 -8.88 20.09
C GLN A 79 6.15 -8.93 21.03
N ILE A 80 6.24 -9.78 22.04
CA ILE A 80 5.27 -9.82 23.13
C ILE A 80 5.88 -9.09 24.32
N ARG A 81 5.16 -8.09 24.84
CA ARG A 81 5.55 -7.32 26.01
C ARG A 81 4.59 -7.56 27.15
N ASP A 82 5.10 -8.05 28.27
CA ASP A 82 4.34 -8.14 29.51
C ASP A 82 4.46 -6.83 30.28
N TRP A 83 3.35 -6.34 30.82
CA TRP A 83 3.29 -5.15 31.64
C TRP A 83 2.21 -5.28 32.72
N THR A 84 2.30 -4.47 33.75
CA THR A 84 1.31 -4.49 34.84
C THR A 84 0.50 -3.20 34.76
N ASP A 85 -0.82 -3.33 34.81
CA ASP A 85 -1.70 -2.18 34.82
C ASP A 85 -1.72 -1.51 36.21
N LYS A 86 -2.43 -0.37 36.32
CA LYS A 86 -2.52 0.40 37.58
C LYS A 86 -3.19 -0.38 38.73
N ASP A 87 -3.97 -1.40 38.36
CA ASP A 87 -4.71 -2.25 39.31
C ASP A 87 -3.89 -3.50 39.71
N GLY A 88 -2.63 -3.59 39.27
CA GLY A 88 -1.74 -4.71 39.57
C GLY A 88 -1.94 -5.96 38.69
N ASN A 89 -2.80 -5.91 37.68
CA ASN A 89 -3.04 -7.05 36.80
C ASN A 89 -1.94 -7.16 35.76
N LYS A 90 -1.45 -8.36 35.52
CA LYS A 90 -0.51 -8.66 34.44
C LYS A 90 -1.23 -8.62 33.10
N ARG A 91 -0.75 -7.78 32.22
CA ARG A 91 -1.24 -7.62 30.85
C ARG A 91 -0.16 -8.01 29.85
N ARG A 92 -0.60 -8.38 28.67
CA ARG A 92 0.29 -8.79 27.57
C ARG A 92 -0.14 -8.08 26.32
N THR A 93 0.82 -7.38 25.67
CA THR A 93 0.59 -6.68 24.42
C THR A 93 1.48 -7.27 23.34
N ALA A 94 0.89 -7.62 22.20
CA ALA A 94 1.61 -8.01 21.00
C ALA A 94 1.85 -6.76 20.14
N GLU A 95 3.08 -6.52 19.77
CA GLU A 95 3.47 -5.40 18.91
C GLU A 95 4.48 -5.86 17.86
N VAL A 96 4.51 -5.19 16.71
CA VAL A 96 5.51 -5.42 15.67
C VAL A 96 6.61 -4.37 15.82
N VAL A 97 7.83 -4.83 16.07
CA VAL A 97 9.00 -3.95 16.04
C VAL A 97 9.49 -3.86 14.60
N ALA A 98 9.31 -2.69 14.00
CA ALA A 98 9.66 -2.44 12.61
C ALA A 98 11.18 -2.35 12.42
N ASP A 99 11.71 -3.14 11.51
CA ASP A 99 13.08 -3.03 11.01
C ASP A 99 13.12 -2.04 9.84
N GLN A 100 12.16 -2.15 8.90
CA GLN A 100 12.01 -1.27 7.74
C GLN A 100 10.54 -0.92 7.51
N VAL A 101 10.29 0.27 6.96
CA VAL A 101 8.95 0.73 6.57
C VAL A 101 9.02 1.34 5.17
N TYR A 102 8.13 0.91 4.29
CA TYR A 102 8.05 1.34 2.91
C TYR A 102 6.68 1.96 2.62
N PHE A 103 6.62 2.84 1.63
CA PHE A 103 5.34 3.34 1.12
C PHE A 103 4.61 2.24 0.34
N GLY A 104 3.35 1.98 0.71
CA GLY A 104 2.49 1.02 0.02
C GLY A 104 1.57 1.66 -1.03
N ASP A 105 1.57 2.99 -1.12
CA ASP A 105 0.77 3.78 -2.06
C ASP A 105 1.65 4.65 -2.96
N SER A 106 1.14 4.99 -4.15
CA SER A 106 1.76 5.99 -4.99
C SER A 106 1.49 7.40 -4.45
N LYS A 107 2.37 8.35 -4.76
CA LYS A 107 2.24 9.75 -4.32
C LYS A 107 0.94 10.42 -4.78
N ARG A 108 0.26 9.86 -5.80
CA ARG A 108 -0.99 10.37 -6.37
C ARG A 108 -2.23 10.07 -5.52
N ASP A 109 -2.21 9.00 -4.72
CA ASP A 109 -3.38 8.58 -3.95
C ASP A 109 -3.61 9.43 -2.69
N ASN A 110 -2.64 10.29 -2.32
CA ASN A 110 -2.71 11.10 -1.11
C ASN A 110 -3.16 12.56 -1.37
N GLU A 111 -3.22 13.00 -2.63
CA GLU A 111 -3.89 14.25 -3.02
C GLU A 111 -5.34 13.91 -3.35
N GLY A 112 -6.21 13.99 -2.35
CA GLY A 112 -7.67 13.88 -2.49
C GLY A 112 -8.23 14.96 -3.41
N GLY A 113 -7.84 14.94 -4.68
CA GLY A 113 -8.43 15.67 -5.77
C GLY A 113 -9.64 14.91 -6.25
N SER A 114 -10.82 15.36 -5.85
CA SER A 114 -12.09 15.03 -6.49
C SER A 114 -11.99 15.36 -7.97
N TYR A 115 -11.61 14.38 -8.80
CA TYR A 115 -11.86 14.48 -10.24
C TYR A 115 -13.33 14.15 -10.46
N SER A 116 -14.16 15.15 -10.31
CA SER A 116 -15.46 15.21 -10.95
C SER A 116 -15.18 15.12 -12.46
N ALA A 117 -15.36 13.92 -13.04
CA ALA A 117 -15.43 13.73 -14.47
C ALA A 117 -16.72 14.40 -14.94
N GLY A 118 -16.64 15.70 -15.21
CA GLY A 118 -17.66 16.42 -15.93
C GLY A 118 -17.69 15.88 -17.36
N TYR A 119 -18.59 14.96 -17.64
CA TYR A 119 -19.03 14.69 -19.01
C TYR A 119 -19.79 15.93 -19.48
N SER A 120 -19.09 16.89 -20.06
CA SER A 120 -19.72 17.93 -20.85
C SER A 120 -20.18 17.33 -22.16
N GLN A 121 -21.44 17.02 -22.23
CA GLN A 121 -22.18 16.71 -23.44
C GLN A 121 -22.22 17.96 -24.31
N GLY A 122 -21.22 18.10 -25.17
CA GLY A 122 -21.17 19.18 -26.17
C GLY A 122 -22.05 18.84 -27.35
N GLY A 123 -23.09 19.65 -27.53
CA GLY A 123 -24.06 19.55 -28.61
C GLY A 123 -23.43 19.72 -29.99
N TYR A 124 -23.98 18.99 -30.91
CA TYR A 124 -23.75 19.07 -32.34
C TYR A 124 -24.17 20.43 -32.90
N SER A 125 -23.24 21.15 -33.53
CA SER A 125 -23.57 22.24 -34.43
C SER A 125 -23.08 21.88 -35.83
N ALA A 126 -24.04 21.72 -36.74
CA ALA A 126 -23.82 21.45 -38.16
C ALA A 126 -23.31 22.71 -38.87
N GLY A 127 -22.32 22.55 -39.74
CA GLY A 127 -21.85 23.61 -40.62
C GLY A 127 -20.80 23.09 -41.61
N GLY A 128 -21.24 22.79 -42.83
CA GLY A 128 -20.49 22.14 -43.90
C GLY A 128 -19.32 22.97 -44.45
N TYR A 129 -18.42 22.25 -45.10
CA TYR A 129 -17.80 22.51 -46.41
C TYR A 129 -16.76 21.41 -46.67
N ALA A 130 -16.98 20.58 -47.67
CA ALA A 130 -15.97 19.84 -48.40
C ALA A 130 -15.54 20.72 -49.62
N PRO A 131 -14.54 20.39 -50.46
CA PRO A 131 -13.58 19.31 -50.49
C PRO A 131 -12.15 19.73 -50.82
N ALA A 132 -11.14 18.87 -50.67
CA ALA A 132 -10.04 18.67 -51.65
C ALA A 132 -9.11 17.54 -51.15
N ALA A 133 -9.06 16.45 -51.89
CA ALA A 133 -7.89 15.60 -51.99
C ALA A 133 -6.93 16.20 -53.07
N PRO A 134 -5.62 15.92 -53.09
CA PRO A 134 -5.15 14.59 -53.47
C PRO A 134 -3.80 14.09 -52.87
N SER A 135 -3.66 12.78 -52.98
CA SER A 135 -2.48 11.97 -53.32
C SER A 135 -1.18 12.06 -52.53
N GLY A 136 -0.71 10.91 -52.09
CA GLY A 136 0.71 10.63 -52.04
C GLY A 136 1.12 9.56 -51.01
N TYR A 137 1.23 8.32 -51.46
CA TYR A 137 2.20 7.29 -51.08
C TYR A 137 2.57 7.07 -49.60
N GLY A 138 2.26 5.89 -49.11
CA GLY A 138 2.84 5.36 -47.87
C GLY A 138 2.17 4.02 -47.49
N ALA A 139 2.83 2.93 -47.84
CA ALA A 139 2.37 1.57 -47.54
C ALA A 139 2.15 1.32 -46.03
N PRO A 140 1.23 0.44 -45.67
CA PRO A 140 1.03 0.04 -44.29
C PRO A 140 2.16 -0.90 -43.84
N LEU A 141 2.92 -0.51 -42.84
CA LEU A 141 3.81 -1.43 -42.11
C LEU A 141 2.90 -2.29 -41.20
N SER A 142 2.63 -3.48 -41.69
CA SER A 142 2.13 -4.59 -40.89
C SER A 142 3.22 -4.96 -39.87
N GLY A 143 3.08 -4.42 -38.66
CA GLY A 143 3.82 -4.88 -37.49
C GLY A 143 3.01 -5.99 -36.84
N GLY A 144 3.31 -7.24 -37.22
CA GLY A 144 2.71 -8.40 -36.57
C GLY A 144 3.14 -8.48 -35.12
N ASP A 145 2.16 -8.80 -34.30
CA ASP A 145 2.34 -9.27 -32.94
C ASP A 145 3.31 -10.46 -32.93
N GLN A 146 4.57 -10.22 -32.56
CA GLN A 146 5.52 -11.29 -32.23
C GLN A 146 5.40 -11.62 -30.74
N PHE A 147 4.25 -12.13 -30.33
CA PHE A 147 4.22 -13.02 -29.19
C PHE A 147 4.65 -14.40 -29.72
N ALA A 148 5.89 -14.76 -29.46
CA ALA A 148 6.33 -16.13 -29.64
C ALA A 148 5.53 -17.01 -28.66
N GLU A 149 4.69 -17.89 -29.20
CA GLU A 149 4.16 -19.00 -28.42
C GLU A 149 5.36 -19.82 -27.91
N LEU A 150 5.53 -19.82 -26.58
CA LEU A 150 6.40 -20.79 -25.93
C LEU A 150 5.76 -22.17 -26.15
N SER A 151 6.40 -22.99 -26.96
CA SER A 151 6.06 -24.41 -27.06
C SER A 151 6.19 -25.03 -25.67
N ASP A 152 5.15 -25.75 -25.26
CA ASP A 152 5.15 -26.63 -24.11
C ASP A 152 6.21 -27.72 -24.33
N ASP A 153 7.45 -27.43 -24.00
CA ASP A 153 8.50 -28.43 -23.82
C ASP A 153 8.57 -28.72 -22.32
N ASP A 154 7.95 -29.85 -21.97
CA ASP A 154 7.93 -30.41 -20.63
C ASP A 154 9.34 -30.76 -20.20
N GLY A 155 10.13 -29.74 -19.83
CA GLY A 155 11.40 -29.92 -19.19
C GLY A 155 11.20 -30.49 -17.79
N GLU A 156 11.41 -31.80 -17.64
CA GLU A 156 11.53 -32.45 -16.36
C GLU A 156 12.50 -31.69 -15.46
N LEU A 157 11.97 -31.21 -14.32
CA LEU A 157 12.80 -30.62 -13.28
C LEU A 157 13.63 -31.71 -12.63
N PRO A 158 14.96 -31.63 -12.60
CA PRO A 158 15.78 -32.60 -11.90
C PRO A 158 15.76 -32.33 -10.40
N PHE A 159 15.10 -33.16 -9.66
CA PHE A 159 15.29 -33.29 -8.21
C PHE A 159 15.97 -34.63 -7.90
#